data_be7c1efd1f2bda408697c7ef0a13f7d4
#
_entry.id   be7c1efd1f2bda408697c7ef0a13f7d4
#
_cell.length_a   1.000
_cell.length_b   1.000
_cell.length_c   1.000
_cell.angle_alpha   90.00
_cell.angle_beta   90.00
_cell.angle_gamma   90.00
#
_symmetry.space_group_name_H-M   'P 1'
#
loop_
_entity.id
_entity.type
_entity.pdbx_description
1 polymer ?
#
loop_
_entity_poly.entity_id
_entity_poly.type
_entity_poly.pdbx_seq_one_letter_code
_entity_poly.pdbx_strand_id
1 'polypeptide(L)'
;IRLIGEEKVHAPEPGDIYIVNDPYLGGTHLMDVRFVRPYYRQNKLWCWLSNTGHWPDTGGAVPGGFSASATEVEQEGLRLPPVKLFKRGELDQEIYSIICSNIRVADQRVGDVKAQAAALEVGADRLDELLKRYGDETVALAIKELHVRASNQMRQLISELPEGSWQSIAFVDSDGVVDEPLQISLKVTKVLDKLVFDFSGSSPPCRGPMNSVLATTLSSVYLAIRHIFPEVPICAGAFEPLEIIRPENTFLDARYPRPVSGCAAEVSQRVAEAVFAAMVQPLPDRVTAAPAGTSGNFALGGFDSEQGR
;
A
#
# COMPACT_ATOMS: atom_id res chain seq x y z
N ILE A 1 -10.71 7.27 0.94
CA ILE A 1 -12.14 7.17 0.62
C ILE A 1 -12.98 7.20 1.90
N ARG A 2 -12.73 6.33 2.89
CA ARG A 2 -13.50 6.32 4.15
C ARG A 2 -13.56 7.70 4.82
N LEU A 3 -12.42 8.40 4.95
CA LEU A 3 -12.35 9.73 5.57
C LEU A 3 -13.14 10.80 4.79
N ILE A 4 -13.22 10.65 3.47
CA ILE A 4 -14.02 11.53 2.63
C ILE A 4 -15.52 11.26 2.86
N GLY A 5 -15.91 9.97 2.92
CA GLY A 5 -17.29 9.57 3.17
C GLY A 5 -17.79 9.85 4.61
N GLU A 6 -16.88 9.94 5.59
CA GLU A 6 -17.20 10.30 6.99
C GLU A 6 -17.22 11.84 7.23
N GLU A 7 -17.22 12.63 6.15
CA GLU A 7 -17.19 14.11 6.20
C GLU A 7 -16.00 14.71 6.95
N LYS A 8 -14.94 13.92 7.17
CA LYS A 8 -13.68 14.39 7.78
C LYS A 8 -12.79 15.19 6.84
N VAL A 9 -13.14 15.21 5.57
CA VAL A 9 -12.57 16.05 4.51
C VAL A 9 -13.70 16.62 3.64
N HIS A 10 -13.41 17.66 2.86
CA HIS A 10 -14.41 18.29 2.00
C HIS A 10 -15.06 17.28 1.07
N ALA A 11 -16.41 17.32 0.96
CA ALA A 11 -17.20 16.47 0.09
C ALA A 11 -16.67 16.49 -1.35
N PRO A 12 -16.62 15.32 -2.02
CA PRO A 12 -16.13 15.24 -3.39
C PRO A 12 -17.11 15.89 -4.38
N GLU A 13 -16.54 16.54 -5.38
CA GLU A 13 -17.27 17.09 -6.52
C GLU A 13 -16.72 16.53 -7.83
N PRO A 14 -17.48 16.56 -8.95
CA PRO A 14 -16.96 16.17 -10.25
C PRO A 14 -15.71 16.98 -10.62
N GLY A 15 -14.66 16.30 -11.10
CA GLY A 15 -13.38 16.92 -11.46
C GLY A 15 -12.39 17.09 -10.30
N ASP A 16 -12.77 16.80 -9.06
CA ASP A 16 -11.83 16.81 -7.95
C ASP A 16 -10.82 15.65 -8.04
N ILE A 17 -9.57 15.92 -7.63
CA ILE A 17 -8.55 14.89 -7.38
C ILE A 17 -7.93 15.18 -6.03
N TYR A 18 -8.01 14.19 -5.14
CA TYR A 18 -7.34 14.23 -3.85
C TYR A 18 -5.92 13.69 -3.98
N ILE A 19 -4.98 14.33 -3.28
CA ILE A 19 -3.63 13.82 -3.03
C ILE A 19 -3.53 13.36 -1.58
N VAL A 20 -2.82 12.26 -1.34
CA VAL A 20 -2.56 11.72 0.00
C VAL A 20 -1.34 10.82 -0.01
N ASN A 21 -0.48 10.93 0.99
CA ASN A 21 0.62 9.99 1.20
C ASN A 21 0.77 9.55 2.67
N ASP A 22 -0.15 9.98 3.55
CA ASP A 22 -0.09 9.62 4.97
C ASP A 22 -0.15 8.08 5.15
N PRO A 23 0.92 7.46 5.67
CA PRO A 23 1.00 6.01 5.80
C PRO A 23 -0.02 5.44 6.79
N TYR A 24 -0.37 6.19 7.84
CA TYR A 24 -1.30 5.75 8.88
C TYR A 24 -2.77 5.80 8.44
N LEU A 25 -3.05 6.38 7.28
CA LEU A 25 -4.38 6.44 6.66
C LEU A 25 -4.59 5.39 5.56
N GLY A 26 -3.87 4.28 5.63
CA GLY A 26 -3.93 3.19 4.64
C GLY A 26 -2.88 3.35 3.55
N GLY A 27 -1.83 4.13 3.82
CA GLY A 27 -0.63 4.26 3.02
C GLY A 27 0.37 3.14 3.24
N THR A 28 1.55 3.30 2.66
CA THR A 28 2.75 2.49 2.85
C THR A 28 3.83 3.35 3.49
N HIS A 29 4.59 4.10 2.71
CA HIS A 29 5.56 5.13 3.15
C HIS A 29 5.27 6.45 2.44
N LEU A 30 5.96 7.55 2.84
CA LEU A 30 5.64 8.89 2.34
C LEU A 30 5.90 9.08 0.85
N MET A 31 6.84 8.32 0.25
CA MET A 31 7.13 8.39 -1.18
C MET A 31 6.02 7.83 -2.07
N ASP A 32 5.11 7.01 -1.53
CA ASP A 32 3.96 6.48 -2.25
C ASP A 32 2.80 7.47 -2.26
N VAL A 33 2.90 8.43 -3.16
CA VAL A 33 1.91 9.49 -3.30
C VAL A 33 0.73 9.00 -4.13
N ARG A 34 -0.46 9.03 -3.53
CA ARG A 34 -1.70 8.56 -4.16
C ARG A 34 -2.55 9.71 -4.64
N PHE A 35 -3.06 9.56 -5.86
CA PHE A 35 -4.14 10.39 -6.36
C PHE A 35 -5.44 9.59 -6.33
N VAL A 36 -6.52 10.23 -5.87
CA VAL A 36 -7.84 9.61 -5.73
C VAL A 36 -8.88 10.55 -6.33
N ARG A 37 -9.60 10.07 -7.33
CA ARG A 37 -10.62 10.83 -8.07
C ARG A 37 -11.99 10.18 -7.90
N PRO A 38 -13.05 10.94 -7.54
CA PRO A 38 -14.41 10.45 -7.62
C PRO A 38 -14.84 10.39 -9.10
N TYR A 39 -15.43 9.28 -9.50
CA TYR A 39 -16.03 9.12 -10.82
C TYR A 39 -17.55 9.17 -10.69
N TYR A 40 -18.15 10.14 -11.36
CA TYR A 40 -19.59 10.37 -11.34
C TYR A 40 -20.27 9.88 -12.60
N ARG A 41 -21.45 9.31 -12.44
CA ARG A 41 -22.34 8.91 -13.52
C ARG A 41 -23.74 9.44 -13.23
N GLN A 42 -24.33 10.21 -14.16
CA GLN A 42 -25.66 10.82 -13.97
C GLN A 42 -25.79 11.57 -12.63
N ASN A 43 -24.79 12.36 -12.27
CA ASN A 43 -24.68 13.12 -11.02
C ASN A 43 -24.64 12.26 -9.73
N LYS A 44 -24.41 10.95 -9.84
CA LYS A 44 -24.20 10.07 -8.69
C LYS A 44 -22.76 9.58 -8.68
N LEU A 45 -22.15 9.53 -7.50
CA LEU A 45 -20.83 8.90 -7.31
C LEU A 45 -20.96 7.41 -7.64
N TRP A 46 -20.31 6.98 -8.72
CA TRP A 46 -20.36 5.60 -9.19
C TRP A 46 -19.20 4.76 -8.65
N CYS A 47 -17.99 5.29 -8.69
CA CYS A 47 -16.81 4.64 -8.11
C CYS A 47 -15.71 5.67 -7.81
N TRP A 48 -14.59 5.18 -7.33
CA TRP A 48 -13.36 5.93 -7.15
C TRP A 48 -12.28 5.35 -8.05
N LEU A 49 -11.54 6.23 -8.73
CA LEU A 49 -10.33 5.89 -9.45
C LEU A 49 -9.13 6.32 -8.62
N SER A 50 -8.09 5.49 -8.59
CA SER A 50 -6.89 5.81 -7.83
C SER A 50 -5.66 5.26 -8.53
N ASN A 51 -4.56 5.99 -8.42
CA ASN A 51 -3.22 5.52 -8.75
C ASN A 51 -2.23 5.88 -7.66
N THR A 52 -1.06 5.27 -7.69
CA THR A 52 0.06 5.58 -6.82
C THR A 52 1.27 5.89 -7.67
N GLY A 53 1.92 7.01 -7.42
CA GLY A 53 3.24 7.35 -7.94
C GLY A 53 4.27 7.26 -6.83
N HIS A 54 5.34 6.50 -7.03
CA HIS A 54 6.48 6.52 -6.13
C HIS A 54 7.34 7.74 -6.45
N TRP A 55 7.27 8.78 -5.63
CA TRP A 55 8.07 9.99 -5.82
C TRP A 55 9.48 9.76 -5.27
N PRO A 56 10.53 10.07 -6.03
CA PRO A 56 11.91 9.86 -5.59
C PRO A 56 12.31 10.64 -4.34
N ASP A 57 11.63 11.74 -4.05
CA ASP A 57 11.89 12.56 -2.86
C ASP A 57 10.60 13.28 -2.44
N THR A 58 10.29 13.21 -1.17
CA THR A 58 9.18 13.93 -0.53
C THR A 58 9.66 14.87 0.57
N GLY A 59 10.94 15.26 0.56
CA GLY A 59 11.58 16.04 1.62
C GLY A 59 12.19 15.16 2.70
N GLY A 60 12.18 15.63 3.92
CA GLY A 60 12.74 14.92 5.06
C GLY A 60 14.24 15.19 5.31
N ALA A 61 14.81 14.45 6.26
CA ALA A 61 16.16 14.70 6.78
C ALA A 61 17.28 14.37 5.77
N VAL A 62 17.04 13.43 4.86
CA VAL A 62 18.01 12.98 3.86
C VAL A 62 17.40 12.97 2.46
N PRO A 63 18.20 13.15 1.38
CA PRO A 63 17.73 12.97 0.02
C PRO A 63 17.12 11.57 -0.19
N GLY A 64 16.00 11.49 -0.92
CA GLY A 64 15.32 10.24 -1.22
C GLY A 64 14.41 9.69 -0.13
N GLY A 65 14.35 10.33 1.06
CA GLY A 65 13.41 9.97 2.13
C GLY A 65 13.69 8.66 2.89
N PHE A 66 14.68 7.87 2.47
CA PHE A 66 15.08 6.64 3.16
C PHE A 66 16.19 6.91 4.18
N SER A 67 15.80 7.48 5.33
CA SER A 67 16.73 7.71 6.43
C SER A 67 16.81 6.49 7.34
N ALA A 68 17.94 5.76 7.30
CA ALA A 68 18.16 4.60 8.17
C ALA A 68 18.19 4.94 9.67
N SER A 69 18.35 6.22 10.01
CA SER A 69 18.41 6.70 11.39
C SER A 69 17.19 7.51 11.82
N ALA A 70 16.12 7.55 10.99
CA ALA A 70 14.89 8.22 11.35
C ALA A 70 14.25 7.59 12.61
N THR A 71 13.79 8.43 13.53
CA THR A 71 13.10 8.01 14.77
C THR A 71 11.67 8.51 14.85
N GLU A 72 11.27 9.32 13.88
CA GLU A 72 9.90 9.82 13.69
C GLU A 72 9.63 10.06 12.21
N VAL A 73 8.37 9.95 11.80
CA VAL A 73 7.96 10.03 10.39
C VAL A 73 8.21 11.40 9.75
N GLU A 74 8.27 12.46 10.54
CA GLU A 74 8.57 13.83 10.09
C GLU A 74 9.98 13.94 9.49
N GLN A 75 10.90 13.06 9.88
CA GLN A 75 12.25 12.99 9.33
C GLN A 75 12.27 12.31 7.95
N GLU A 76 11.23 11.56 7.59
CA GLU A 76 11.12 10.83 6.33
C GLU A 76 10.54 11.67 5.19
N GLY A 77 9.87 12.79 5.48
CA GLY A 77 9.35 13.68 4.45
C GLY A 77 8.05 14.39 4.80
N LEU A 78 7.51 15.10 3.79
CA LEU A 78 6.24 15.78 3.87
C LEU A 78 5.09 14.78 3.92
N ARG A 79 4.31 14.81 5.00
CA ARG A 79 3.12 13.99 5.19
C ARG A 79 1.87 14.76 4.79
N LEU A 80 1.16 14.28 3.78
CA LEU A 80 -0.04 14.89 3.23
C LEU A 80 -1.28 14.08 3.65
N PRO A 81 -2.20 14.69 4.42
CA PRO A 81 -3.54 14.11 4.60
C PRO A 81 -4.32 14.18 3.28
N PRO A 82 -5.50 13.53 3.17
CA PRO A 82 -6.32 13.68 1.97
C PRO A 82 -6.76 15.14 1.77
N VAL A 83 -6.17 15.82 0.78
CA VAL A 83 -6.51 17.20 0.40
C VAL A 83 -6.79 17.26 -1.09
N LYS A 84 -7.65 18.18 -1.53
CA LYS A 84 -7.98 18.38 -2.95
C LYS A 84 -6.83 19.11 -3.64
N LEU A 85 -6.03 18.38 -4.41
CA LEU A 85 -4.98 18.97 -5.27
C LEU A 85 -5.58 19.56 -6.54
N PHE A 86 -6.62 18.93 -7.08
CA PHE A 86 -7.43 19.53 -8.16
C PHE A 86 -8.84 19.75 -7.64
N LYS A 87 -9.39 20.92 -7.92
CA LYS A 87 -10.76 21.32 -7.60
C LYS A 87 -11.52 21.58 -8.90
N ARG A 88 -12.53 20.74 -9.18
CA ARG A 88 -13.33 20.83 -10.41
C ARG A 88 -12.50 20.85 -11.70
N GLY A 89 -11.40 20.10 -11.72
CA GLY A 89 -10.49 20.00 -12.87
C GLY A 89 -9.33 21.01 -12.86
N GLU A 90 -9.33 21.99 -11.97
CA GLU A 90 -8.28 23.00 -11.87
C GLU A 90 -7.29 22.70 -10.74
N LEU A 91 -5.99 22.81 -11.03
CA LEU A 91 -4.92 22.62 -10.04
C LEU A 91 -4.98 23.73 -8.99
N ASP A 92 -5.05 23.34 -7.72
CA ASP A 92 -4.93 24.25 -6.58
C ASP A 92 -3.46 24.70 -6.43
N GLN A 93 -3.17 25.92 -6.86
CA GLN A 93 -1.82 26.49 -6.86
C GLN A 93 -1.25 26.68 -5.47
N GLU A 94 -2.07 26.89 -4.45
CA GLU A 94 -1.61 27.08 -3.08
C GLU A 94 -1.11 25.77 -2.50
N ILE A 95 -1.92 24.69 -2.60
CA ILE A 95 -1.53 23.34 -2.17
C ILE A 95 -0.30 22.87 -2.94
N TYR A 96 -0.29 23.07 -4.27
CA TYR A 96 0.83 22.69 -5.10
C TYR A 96 2.11 23.42 -4.71
N SER A 97 2.05 24.74 -4.44
CA SER A 97 3.20 25.53 -4.02
C SER A 97 3.73 25.10 -2.64
N ILE A 98 2.85 24.75 -1.70
CA ILE A 98 3.25 24.20 -0.41
C ILE A 98 4.03 22.90 -0.60
N ILE A 99 3.53 21.99 -1.43
CA ILE A 99 4.22 20.71 -1.72
C ILE A 99 5.60 21.00 -2.32
N CYS A 100 5.68 21.80 -3.39
CA CYS A 100 6.92 22.10 -4.07
C CYS A 100 7.98 22.78 -3.19
N SER A 101 7.54 23.57 -2.21
CA SER A 101 8.45 24.25 -1.26
C SER A 101 9.07 23.32 -0.22
N ASN A 102 8.51 22.12 -0.04
CA ASN A 102 8.92 21.17 0.99
C ASN A 102 9.63 19.92 0.45
N ILE A 103 9.78 19.80 -0.87
CA ILE A 103 10.40 18.64 -1.52
C ILE A 103 11.62 19.07 -2.34
N ARG A 104 12.58 18.14 -2.51
CA ARG A 104 13.72 18.37 -3.39
C ARG A 104 13.33 18.08 -4.84
N VAL A 105 14.05 18.67 -5.81
CA VAL A 105 13.83 18.49 -7.26
C VAL A 105 12.36 18.69 -7.68
N ALA A 106 11.73 19.72 -7.13
CA ALA A 106 10.31 20.03 -7.35
C ALA A 106 9.94 20.16 -8.84
N ASP A 107 10.86 20.62 -9.70
CA ASP A 107 10.64 20.73 -11.15
C ASP A 107 10.25 19.41 -11.80
N GLN A 108 10.81 18.30 -11.34
CA GLN A 108 10.48 16.97 -11.85
C GLN A 108 9.06 16.54 -11.41
N ARG A 109 8.58 17.03 -10.27
CA ARG A 109 7.24 16.70 -9.74
C ARG A 109 6.10 17.24 -10.58
N VAL A 110 6.36 18.32 -11.34
CA VAL A 110 5.39 18.82 -12.34
C VAL A 110 4.99 17.71 -13.32
N GLY A 111 5.99 16.95 -13.80
CA GLY A 111 5.76 15.80 -14.69
C GLY A 111 4.93 14.70 -14.03
N ASP A 112 5.28 14.31 -12.79
CA ASP A 112 4.59 13.24 -12.06
C ASP A 112 3.14 13.62 -11.71
N VAL A 113 2.90 14.85 -11.25
CA VAL A 113 1.56 15.36 -10.96
C VAL A 113 0.68 15.32 -12.21
N LYS A 114 1.21 15.78 -13.36
CA LYS A 114 0.49 15.73 -14.63
C LYS A 114 0.25 14.29 -15.10
N ALA A 115 1.25 13.41 -14.98
CA ALA A 115 1.12 12.02 -15.39
C ALA A 115 0.10 11.26 -14.54
N GLN A 116 0.12 11.43 -13.21
CA GLN A 116 -0.86 10.80 -12.32
C GLN A 116 -2.28 11.32 -12.58
N ALA A 117 -2.46 12.62 -12.79
CA ALA A 117 -3.76 13.20 -13.14
C ALA A 117 -4.26 12.68 -14.50
N ALA A 118 -3.40 12.67 -15.53
CA ALA A 118 -3.73 12.16 -16.85
C ALA A 118 -4.10 10.67 -16.84
N ALA A 119 -3.41 9.86 -16.02
CA ALA A 119 -3.74 8.44 -15.87
C ALA A 119 -5.15 8.22 -15.31
N LEU A 120 -5.61 9.09 -14.39
CA LEU A 120 -6.98 9.05 -13.87
C LEU A 120 -8.01 9.48 -14.92
N GLU A 121 -7.68 10.45 -15.79
CA GLU A 121 -8.53 10.82 -16.93
C GLU A 121 -8.68 9.66 -17.91
N VAL A 122 -7.56 9.08 -18.35
CA VAL A 122 -7.57 7.90 -19.24
C VAL A 122 -8.41 6.76 -18.63
N GLY A 123 -8.25 6.53 -17.31
CA GLY A 123 -9.03 5.53 -16.61
C GLY A 123 -10.54 5.82 -16.64
N ALA A 124 -10.93 7.09 -16.47
CA ALA A 124 -12.32 7.53 -16.55
C ALA A 124 -12.89 7.37 -17.97
N ASP A 125 -12.13 7.76 -19.01
CA ASP A 125 -12.55 7.62 -20.41
C ASP A 125 -12.76 6.15 -20.78
N ARG A 126 -11.85 5.26 -20.36
CA ARG A 126 -11.99 3.82 -20.60
C ARG A 126 -13.18 3.21 -19.89
N LEU A 127 -13.46 3.67 -18.67
CA LEU A 127 -14.66 3.26 -17.95
C LEU A 127 -15.93 3.77 -18.66
N ASP A 128 -15.92 5.01 -19.14
CA ASP A 128 -17.02 5.57 -19.95
C ASP A 128 -17.30 4.76 -21.23
N GLU A 129 -16.26 4.32 -21.94
CA GLU A 129 -16.39 3.45 -23.12
C GLU A 129 -17.06 2.11 -22.75
N LEU A 130 -16.67 1.50 -21.64
CA LEU A 130 -17.29 0.26 -21.14
C LEU A 130 -18.76 0.46 -20.78
N LEU A 131 -19.06 1.53 -20.03
CA LEU A 131 -20.42 1.85 -19.60
C LEU A 131 -21.33 2.21 -20.77
N LYS A 132 -20.82 2.89 -21.79
CA LYS A 132 -21.55 3.18 -23.03
C LYS A 132 -21.83 1.90 -23.84
N ARG A 133 -20.86 0.97 -23.87
CA ARG A 133 -20.97 -0.26 -24.65
C ARG A 133 -21.89 -1.30 -24.02
N TYR A 134 -21.84 -1.48 -22.70
CA TYR A 134 -22.52 -2.58 -22.01
C TYR A 134 -23.65 -2.14 -21.08
N GLY A 135 -23.77 -0.85 -20.78
CA GLY A 135 -24.71 -0.30 -19.82
C GLY A 135 -24.22 -0.36 -18.38
N ASP A 136 -24.66 0.60 -17.56
CA ASP A 136 -24.21 0.82 -16.19
C ASP A 136 -24.51 -0.41 -15.28
N GLU A 137 -25.72 -0.97 -15.42
CA GLU A 137 -26.15 -2.15 -14.63
C GLU A 137 -25.35 -3.40 -14.97
N THR A 138 -25.11 -3.66 -16.26
CA THR A 138 -24.34 -4.81 -16.71
C THR A 138 -22.90 -4.77 -16.18
N VAL A 139 -22.25 -3.61 -16.26
CA VAL A 139 -20.89 -3.44 -15.77
C VAL A 139 -20.83 -3.60 -14.24
N ALA A 140 -21.79 -3.02 -13.51
CA ALA A 140 -21.86 -3.16 -12.06
C ALA A 140 -22.09 -4.63 -11.64
N LEU A 141 -22.96 -5.36 -12.32
CA LEU A 141 -23.18 -6.79 -12.09
C LEU A 141 -21.94 -7.63 -12.43
N ALA A 142 -21.25 -7.31 -13.53
CA ALA A 142 -20.02 -8.01 -13.91
C ALA A 142 -18.91 -7.84 -12.86
N ILE A 143 -18.73 -6.63 -12.31
CA ILE A 143 -17.77 -6.37 -11.23
C ILE A 143 -18.13 -7.19 -9.99
N LYS A 144 -19.41 -7.19 -9.59
CA LYS A 144 -19.89 -7.99 -8.46
C LYS A 144 -19.66 -9.49 -8.67
N GLU A 145 -19.98 -9.98 -9.87
CA GLU A 145 -19.78 -11.40 -10.23
C GLU A 145 -18.30 -11.80 -10.23
N LEU A 146 -17.40 -10.94 -10.72
CA LEU A 146 -15.95 -11.16 -10.65
C LEU A 146 -15.47 -11.30 -9.18
N HIS A 147 -15.97 -10.45 -8.28
CA HIS A 147 -15.65 -10.57 -6.85
C HIS A 147 -16.11 -11.90 -6.27
N VAL A 148 -17.36 -12.28 -6.52
CA VAL A 148 -17.94 -13.54 -6.02
C VAL A 148 -17.16 -14.76 -6.57
N ARG A 149 -16.86 -14.76 -7.86
CA ARG A 149 -16.09 -15.86 -8.49
C ARG A 149 -14.69 -15.97 -7.91
N ALA A 150 -13.97 -14.86 -7.75
CA ALA A 150 -12.64 -14.86 -7.17
C ALA A 150 -12.66 -15.33 -5.70
N SER A 151 -13.65 -14.90 -4.90
CA SER A 151 -13.84 -15.36 -3.54
C SER A 151 -14.11 -16.87 -3.48
N ASN A 152 -15.03 -17.36 -4.30
CA ASN A 152 -15.38 -18.80 -4.34
C ASN A 152 -14.19 -19.66 -4.81
N GLN A 153 -13.45 -19.20 -5.82
CA GLN A 153 -12.27 -19.93 -6.30
C GLN A 153 -11.18 -20.00 -5.23
N MET A 154 -10.90 -18.89 -4.53
CA MET A 154 -9.95 -18.89 -3.42
C MET A 154 -10.41 -19.81 -2.28
N ARG A 155 -11.69 -19.78 -1.91
CA ARG A 155 -12.28 -20.67 -0.89
C ARG A 155 -12.14 -22.14 -1.28
N GLN A 156 -12.40 -22.47 -2.54
CA GLN A 156 -12.23 -23.83 -3.04
C GLN A 156 -10.78 -24.30 -2.88
N LEU A 157 -9.80 -23.50 -3.34
CA LEU A 157 -8.38 -23.84 -3.21
C LEU A 157 -7.94 -24.00 -1.74
N ILE A 158 -8.45 -23.14 -0.84
CA ILE A 158 -8.19 -23.27 0.59
C ILE A 158 -8.84 -24.53 1.18
N SER A 159 -10.03 -24.91 0.72
CA SER A 159 -10.71 -26.11 1.21
C SER A 159 -9.95 -27.40 0.90
N GLU A 160 -9.15 -27.42 -0.17
CA GLU A 160 -8.31 -28.54 -0.57
C GLU A 160 -7.05 -28.72 0.29
N LEU A 161 -6.69 -27.72 1.08
CA LEU A 161 -5.56 -27.82 2.02
C LEU A 161 -5.86 -28.79 3.16
N PRO A 162 -4.84 -29.43 3.75
CA PRO A 162 -5.03 -30.23 4.96
C PRO A 162 -5.49 -29.35 6.12
N GLU A 163 -6.24 -29.94 7.05
CA GLU A 163 -6.58 -29.25 8.30
C GLU A 163 -5.34 -29.05 9.17
N GLY A 164 -5.19 -27.89 9.77
CA GLY A 164 -4.05 -27.64 10.64
C GLY A 164 -3.68 -26.16 10.83
N SER A 165 -2.54 -26.01 11.47
CA SER A 165 -1.87 -24.72 11.67
C SER A 165 -0.40 -24.86 11.37
N TRP A 166 0.16 -23.86 10.70
CA TRP A 166 1.57 -23.84 10.30
C TRP A 166 2.22 -22.57 10.84
N GLN A 167 3.46 -22.71 11.30
CA GLN A 167 4.16 -21.60 11.94
C GLN A 167 5.46 -21.32 11.21
N SER A 168 5.86 -20.05 11.24
CA SER A 168 7.16 -19.61 10.75
C SER A 168 7.68 -18.44 11.58
N ILE A 169 8.99 -18.25 11.51
CA ILE A 169 9.69 -17.11 12.10
C ILE A 169 10.62 -16.53 11.03
N ALA A 170 10.59 -15.21 10.89
CA ALA A 170 11.52 -14.46 10.04
C ALA A 170 12.10 -13.29 10.87
N PHE A 171 13.19 -12.69 10.39
CA PHE A 171 13.84 -11.60 11.10
C PHE A 171 14.18 -10.45 10.14
N VAL A 172 14.13 -9.23 10.69
CA VAL A 172 14.83 -8.06 10.19
C VAL A 172 16.01 -7.83 11.11
N ASP A 173 17.23 -7.72 10.57
CA ASP A 173 18.47 -7.78 11.35
C ASP A 173 18.59 -6.66 12.39
N SER A 174 18.14 -5.44 12.05
CA SER A 174 18.07 -4.30 12.97
C SER A 174 17.04 -3.29 12.50
N ASP A 175 16.71 -2.31 13.33
CA ASP A 175 15.82 -1.19 12.93
C ASP A 175 16.58 0.02 12.35
N GLY A 176 17.91 -0.08 12.20
CA GLY A 176 18.78 1.00 11.75
C GLY A 176 19.23 1.97 12.86
N VAL A 177 18.60 1.94 14.02
CA VAL A 177 18.91 2.78 15.21
C VAL A 177 19.36 1.92 16.39
N VAL A 178 18.70 0.79 16.58
CA VAL A 178 19.02 -0.20 17.60
C VAL A 178 19.49 -1.47 16.89
N ASP A 179 20.70 -1.95 17.26
CA ASP A 179 21.32 -3.12 16.66
C ASP A 179 20.83 -4.40 17.35
N GLU A 180 19.52 -4.65 17.20
CA GLU A 180 18.84 -5.84 17.69
C GLU A 180 17.86 -6.35 16.63
N PRO A 181 17.74 -7.68 16.42
CA PRO A 181 16.86 -8.25 15.43
C PRO A 181 15.37 -8.06 15.81
N LEU A 182 14.56 -7.75 14.81
CA LEU A 182 13.09 -7.71 14.93
C LEU A 182 12.53 -9.03 14.43
N GLN A 183 11.83 -9.75 15.29
CA GLN A 183 11.22 -11.03 14.97
C GLN A 183 9.82 -10.81 14.37
N ILE A 184 9.56 -11.47 13.24
CA ILE A 184 8.24 -11.69 12.68
C ILE A 184 7.83 -13.11 13.03
N SER A 185 6.84 -13.27 13.89
CA SER A 185 6.26 -14.57 14.24
C SER A 185 4.91 -14.70 13.56
N LEU A 186 4.73 -15.74 12.75
CA LEU A 186 3.49 -16.00 12.02
C LEU A 186 2.95 -17.38 12.37
N LYS A 187 1.64 -17.44 12.65
CA LYS A 187 0.86 -18.66 12.66
C LYS A 187 -0.25 -18.54 11.62
N VAL A 188 -0.29 -19.46 10.67
CA VAL A 188 -1.38 -19.60 9.70
C VAL A 188 -2.26 -20.77 10.14
N THR A 189 -3.55 -20.54 10.26
CA THR A 189 -4.52 -21.59 10.64
C THR A 189 -5.57 -21.71 9.55
N LYS A 190 -5.82 -22.92 9.06
CA LYS A 190 -6.98 -23.20 8.22
C LYS A 190 -8.21 -23.32 9.10
N VAL A 191 -9.27 -22.61 8.72
CA VAL A 191 -10.60 -22.69 9.36
C VAL A 191 -11.64 -22.86 8.26
N LEU A 192 -12.06 -24.09 7.99
CA LEU A 192 -12.95 -24.42 6.88
C LEU A 192 -12.36 -23.99 5.53
N ASP A 193 -12.96 -23.00 4.90
CA ASP A 193 -12.58 -22.44 3.59
C ASP A 193 -11.82 -21.09 3.70
N LYS A 194 -11.25 -20.81 4.89
CA LYS A 194 -10.50 -19.58 5.19
C LYS A 194 -9.11 -19.88 5.72
N LEU A 195 -8.22 -18.93 5.54
CA LEU A 195 -6.91 -18.88 6.21
C LEU A 195 -6.88 -17.69 7.19
N VAL A 196 -6.49 -17.97 8.42
CA VAL A 196 -6.31 -16.99 9.48
C VAL A 196 -4.83 -16.81 9.72
N PHE A 197 -4.34 -15.57 9.58
CA PHE A 197 -2.94 -15.17 9.76
C PHE A 197 -2.80 -14.40 11.07
N ASP A 198 -2.03 -14.92 12.00
CA ASP A 198 -1.78 -14.33 13.32
C ASP A 198 -0.30 -13.97 13.46
N PHE A 199 -0.03 -12.67 13.55
CA PHE A 199 1.30 -12.10 13.77
C PHE A 199 1.51 -11.58 15.19
N SER A 200 0.62 -11.88 16.13
CA SER A 200 0.64 -11.30 17.49
C SER A 200 1.92 -11.60 18.29
N GLY A 201 2.69 -12.64 17.90
CA GLY A 201 3.97 -12.97 18.52
C GLY A 201 5.18 -12.20 17.99
N SER A 202 4.97 -11.22 17.10
CA SER A 202 6.05 -10.42 16.52
C SER A 202 6.58 -9.38 17.52
N SER A 203 7.80 -8.87 17.24
CA SER A 203 8.45 -7.85 18.07
C SER A 203 7.61 -6.59 18.25
N PRO A 204 7.75 -5.86 19.37
CA PRO A 204 7.06 -4.59 19.59
C PRO A 204 7.50 -3.53 18.57
N PRO A 205 6.80 -2.39 18.48
CA PRO A 205 7.19 -1.28 17.61
C PRO A 205 8.64 -0.84 17.89
N CYS A 206 9.45 -0.74 16.83
CA CYS A 206 10.83 -0.38 16.91
C CYS A 206 11.04 1.15 16.90
N ARG A 207 12.26 1.57 17.21
CA ARG A 207 12.64 2.98 17.26
C ARG A 207 12.95 3.54 15.88
N GLY A 208 13.61 2.74 15.04
CA GLY A 208 14.03 3.10 13.70
C GLY A 208 12.95 2.91 12.64
N PRO A 209 13.28 3.12 11.35
CA PRO A 209 12.32 3.16 10.26
C PRO A 209 11.79 1.80 9.78
N MET A 210 12.17 0.71 10.44
CA MET A 210 11.72 -0.65 10.10
C MET A 210 10.35 -1.02 10.69
N ASN A 211 9.51 -0.04 11.01
CA ASN A 211 8.11 -0.28 11.33
C ASN A 211 7.28 -0.45 10.06
N SER A 212 6.29 -1.32 10.08
CA SER A 212 5.31 -1.47 9.01
C SER A 212 3.94 -0.95 9.44
N VAL A 213 3.27 -0.22 8.58
CA VAL A 213 1.85 0.11 8.78
C VAL A 213 0.98 -1.08 8.41
N LEU A 214 -0.21 -1.17 8.99
CA LEU A 214 -1.13 -2.29 8.78
C LEU A 214 -1.39 -2.57 7.29
N ALA A 215 -1.55 -1.52 6.47
CA ALA A 215 -1.82 -1.67 5.03
C ALA A 215 -0.68 -2.41 4.30
N THR A 216 0.58 -2.14 4.64
CA THR A 216 1.73 -2.83 4.07
C THR A 216 1.77 -4.29 4.52
N THR A 217 1.54 -4.55 5.81
CA THR A 217 1.49 -5.91 6.36
C THR A 217 0.40 -6.75 5.67
N LEU A 218 -0.82 -6.21 5.51
CA LEU A 218 -1.90 -6.87 4.77
C LEU A 218 -1.52 -7.14 3.31
N SER A 219 -0.97 -6.14 2.63
CA SER A 219 -0.55 -6.26 1.22
C SER A 219 0.52 -7.33 1.03
N SER A 220 1.43 -7.49 1.99
CA SER A 220 2.49 -8.51 1.96
C SER A 220 1.92 -9.93 2.06
N VAL A 221 0.91 -10.13 2.92
CA VAL A 221 0.17 -11.41 2.98
C VAL A 221 -0.55 -11.68 1.66
N TYR A 222 -1.25 -10.68 1.12
CA TYR A 222 -1.97 -10.81 -0.15
C TYR A 222 -1.03 -11.11 -1.32
N LEU A 223 0.14 -10.45 -1.35
CA LEU A 223 1.18 -10.72 -2.34
C LEU A 223 1.63 -12.18 -2.29
N ALA A 224 1.98 -12.67 -1.11
CA ALA A 224 2.44 -14.06 -0.94
C ALA A 224 1.36 -15.06 -1.35
N ILE A 225 0.12 -14.89 -0.92
CA ILE A 225 -0.99 -15.77 -1.30
C ILE A 225 -1.27 -15.72 -2.80
N ARG A 226 -1.10 -14.56 -3.44
CA ARG A 226 -1.21 -14.44 -4.90
C ARG A 226 -0.12 -15.18 -5.66
N HIS A 227 1.07 -15.33 -5.12
CA HIS A 227 2.13 -16.18 -5.69
C HIS A 227 1.79 -17.66 -5.55
N ILE A 228 1.19 -18.05 -4.42
CA ILE A 228 0.80 -19.44 -4.15
C ILE A 228 -0.41 -19.88 -5.01
N PHE A 229 -1.37 -18.97 -5.22
CA PHE A 229 -2.59 -19.20 -6.01
C PHE A 229 -2.72 -18.20 -7.17
N PRO A 230 -1.83 -18.27 -8.18
CA PRO A 230 -1.78 -17.31 -9.29
C PRO A 230 -3.00 -17.38 -10.21
N GLU A 231 -3.74 -18.49 -10.20
CA GLU A 231 -4.93 -18.74 -11.01
C GLU A 231 -6.16 -17.92 -10.59
N VAL A 232 -6.21 -17.42 -9.34
CA VAL A 232 -7.35 -16.62 -8.85
C VAL A 232 -7.28 -15.21 -9.43
N PRO A 233 -8.37 -14.63 -9.99
CA PRO A 233 -8.36 -13.27 -10.51
C PRO A 233 -7.98 -12.21 -9.47
N ILE A 234 -7.22 -11.18 -9.89
CA ILE A 234 -6.78 -10.10 -8.99
C ILE A 234 -7.95 -9.13 -8.77
N CYS A 235 -8.68 -9.31 -7.69
CA CYS A 235 -9.69 -8.35 -7.19
C CYS A 235 -9.88 -8.57 -5.68
N ALA A 236 -10.62 -7.67 -5.04
CA ALA A 236 -10.86 -7.73 -3.59
C ALA A 236 -11.51 -9.06 -3.15
N GLY A 237 -12.33 -9.67 -4.00
CA GLY A 237 -12.94 -10.97 -3.72
C GLY A 237 -11.94 -12.09 -3.43
N ALA A 238 -10.77 -12.08 -4.10
CA ALA A 238 -9.72 -13.07 -3.86
C ALA A 238 -9.18 -13.06 -2.42
N PHE A 239 -9.30 -11.94 -1.72
CA PHE A 239 -8.75 -11.75 -0.38
C PHE A 239 -9.80 -11.89 0.73
N GLU A 240 -11.10 -12.01 0.42
CA GLU A 240 -12.16 -12.20 1.40
C GLU A 240 -11.98 -13.42 2.33
N PRO A 241 -11.47 -14.58 1.84
CA PRO A 241 -11.23 -15.72 2.71
C PRO A 241 -9.95 -15.62 3.55
N LEU A 242 -9.18 -14.54 3.42
CA LEU A 242 -7.94 -14.31 4.16
C LEU A 242 -8.22 -13.39 5.34
N GLU A 243 -8.25 -13.95 6.53
CA GLU A 243 -8.45 -13.19 7.77
C GLU A 243 -7.10 -12.91 8.42
N ILE A 244 -6.75 -11.64 8.60
CA ILE A 244 -5.53 -11.24 9.29
C ILE A 244 -5.90 -10.68 10.65
N ILE A 245 -5.49 -11.36 11.71
CA ILE A 245 -5.60 -10.85 13.07
C ILE A 245 -4.69 -9.64 13.18
N ARG A 246 -5.28 -8.49 13.53
CA ARG A 246 -4.53 -7.25 13.63
C ARG A 246 -3.38 -7.39 14.63
N PRO A 247 -2.11 -7.21 14.22
CA PRO A 247 -0.95 -7.40 15.08
C PRO A 247 -0.71 -6.16 15.96
N GLU A 248 -1.67 -5.83 16.82
CA GLU A 248 -1.60 -4.65 17.68
C GLU A 248 -0.36 -4.69 18.59
N ASN A 249 0.22 -3.52 18.84
CA ASN A 249 1.43 -3.35 19.64
C ASN A 249 2.68 -4.08 19.10
N THR A 250 2.70 -4.40 17.81
CA THR A 250 3.88 -4.89 17.12
C THR A 250 4.41 -3.86 16.11
N PHE A 251 5.64 -4.04 15.64
CA PHE A 251 6.21 -3.20 14.57
C PHE A 251 5.51 -3.42 13.21
N LEU A 252 4.59 -4.38 13.10
CA LEU A 252 3.78 -4.68 11.91
C LEU A 252 2.43 -3.91 11.86
N ASP A 253 2.09 -3.17 12.90
CA ASP A 253 0.93 -2.24 12.97
C ASP A 253 1.36 -0.93 13.62
N ALA A 254 2.41 -0.31 13.09
CA ALA A 254 2.95 0.94 13.61
C ALA A 254 1.94 2.09 13.48
N ARG A 255 1.99 2.96 14.48
CA ARG A 255 1.17 4.16 14.57
C ARG A 255 2.03 5.40 14.63
N TYR A 256 1.44 6.52 14.22
CA TYR A 256 2.06 7.84 14.37
C TYR A 256 2.63 8.01 15.79
N PRO A 257 3.84 8.57 15.95
CA PRO A 257 4.74 9.15 14.94
C PRO A 257 5.87 8.20 14.46
N ARG A 258 5.72 6.88 14.57
CA ARG A 258 6.76 5.91 14.22
C ARG A 258 7.23 6.05 12.77
N PRO A 259 8.54 6.07 12.49
CA PRO A 259 9.05 6.09 11.13
C PRO A 259 8.79 4.77 10.42
N VAL A 260 8.53 4.81 9.11
CA VAL A 260 8.04 3.66 8.33
C VAL A 260 8.66 3.54 6.92
N SER A 261 9.73 4.29 6.62
CA SER A 261 10.30 4.28 5.26
C SER A 261 10.81 2.91 4.82
N GLY A 262 11.31 2.10 5.75
CA GLY A 262 11.77 0.73 5.49
C GLY A 262 10.65 -0.30 5.31
N CYS A 263 9.37 0.07 5.54
CA CYS A 263 8.27 -0.89 5.54
C CYS A 263 8.09 -1.61 4.20
N ALA A 264 8.17 -0.90 3.08
CA ALA A 264 7.95 -1.47 1.75
C ALA A 264 9.20 -2.15 1.19
N ALA A 265 10.40 -1.62 1.47
CA ALA A 265 11.66 -2.12 0.93
C ALA A 265 12.19 -3.37 1.67
N GLU A 266 11.96 -3.44 2.98
CA GLU A 266 12.52 -4.46 3.86
C GLU A 266 11.43 -5.31 4.50
N VAL A 267 10.59 -4.73 5.36
CA VAL A 267 9.66 -5.47 6.22
C VAL A 267 8.61 -6.22 5.40
N SER A 268 8.10 -5.62 4.31
CA SER A 268 7.08 -6.24 3.47
C SER A 268 7.56 -7.57 2.88
N GLN A 269 8.82 -7.64 2.46
CA GLN A 269 9.40 -8.84 1.88
C GLN A 269 9.58 -9.91 2.96
N ARG A 270 10.01 -9.55 4.17
CA ARG A 270 10.13 -10.47 5.30
C ARG A 270 8.79 -11.02 5.76
N VAL A 271 7.73 -10.21 5.73
CA VAL A 271 6.36 -10.67 5.99
C VAL A 271 5.90 -11.67 4.92
N ALA A 272 6.15 -11.39 3.64
CA ALA A 272 5.82 -12.33 2.55
C ALA A 272 6.61 -13.64 2.68
N GLU A 273 7.90 -13.58 3.02
CA GLU A 273 8.72 -14.78 3.28
C GLU A 273 8.20 -15.60 4.45
N ALA A 274 7.77 -14.95 5.54
CA ALA A 274 7.15 -15.65 6.66
C ALA A 274 5.90 -16.43 6.21
N VAL A 275 5.07 -15.82 5.32
CA VAL A 275 3.92 -16.51 4.74
C VAL A 275 4.36 -17.70 3.88
N PHE A 276 5.35 -17.53 3.00
CA PHE A 276 5.88 -18.64 2.20
C PHE A 276 6.44 -19.75 3.09
N ALA A 277 7.23 -19.43 4.11
CA ALA A 277 7.80 -20.41 5.03
C ALA A 277 6.73 -21.19 5.82
N ALA A 278 5.64 -20.57 6.21
CA ALA A 278 4.51 -21.28 6.81
C ALA A 278 3.80 -22.16 5.79
N MET A 279 3.54 -21.65 4.58
CA MET A 279 2.75 -22.32 3.56
C MET A 279 3.49 -23.41 2.80
N VAL A 280 4.83 -23.50 2.86
CA VAL A 280 5.57 -24.61 2.28
C VAL A 280 5.22 -25.96 2.93
N GLN A 281 4.78 -25.95 4.19
CA GLN A 281 4.42 -27.17 4.91
C GLN A 281 3.17 -27.85 4.31
N PRO A 282 2.04 -27.13 4.05
CA PRO A 282 0.87 -27.72 3.39
C PRO A 282 0.98 -27.76 1.86
N LEU A 283 1.85 -26.95 1.23
CA LEU A 283 1.93 -26.75 -0.22
C LEU A 283 3.38 -26.71 -0.73
N PRO A 284 4.18 -27.77 -0.54
CA PRO A 284 5.61 -27.74 -0.89
C PRO A 284 5.85 -27.48 -2.39
N ASP A 285 4.93 -27.91 -3.26
CA ASP A 285 5.08 -27.77 -4.71
C ASP A 285 4.64 -26.40 -5.26
N ARG A 286 4.06 -25.53 -4.41
CA ARG A 286 3.57 -24.20 -4.81
C ARG A 286 4.39 -23.04 -4.24
N VAL A 287 5.33 -23.32 -3.37
CA VAL A 287 6.17 -22.30 -2.72
C VAL A 287 7.58 -22.34 -3.28
N THR A 288 8.08 -21.20 -3.72
CA THR A 288 9.45 -21.04 -4.22
C THR A 288 10.45 -20.85 -3.07
N ALA A 289 11.74 -21.01 -3.36
CA ALA A 289 12.81 -20.69 -2.42
C ALA A 289 12.77 -19.20 -2.02
N ALA A 290 13.22 -18.91 -0.81
CA ALA A 290 13.29 -17.55 -0.28
C ALA A 290 14.24 -16.69 -1.13
N PRO A 291 13.83 -15.45 -1.49
CA PRO A 291 14.70 -14.47 -2.14
C PRO A 291 15.66 -13.82 -1.13
N ALA A 292 16.39 -12.79 -1.56
CA ALA A 292 17.22 -11.98 -0.66
C ALA A 292 16.39 -11.28 0.44
N GLY A 293 15.11 -11.04 0.19
CA GLY A 293 14.15 -10.50 1.17
C GLY A 293 14.41 -9.03 1.52
N THR A 294 15.07 -8.29 0.64
CA THR A 294 15.36 -6.87 0.77
C THR A 294 15.42 -6.23 -0.61
N SER A 295 15.00 -4.97 -0.70
CA SER A 295 15.25 -4.11 -1.87
C SER A 295 16.38 -3.17 -1.53
N GLY A 296 17.59 -3.46 -2.01
CA GLY A 296 18.76 -2.59 -1.80
C GLY A 296 18.49 -1.18 -2.32
N ASN A 297 18.58 -0.19 -1.44
CA ASN A 297 18.35 1.22 -1.78
C ASN A 297 19.67 2.00 -1.74
N PHE A 298 19.88 2.83 -2.74
CA PHE A 298 20.97 3.79 -2.75
C PHE A 298 20.41 5.18 -3.12
N ALA A 299 20.61 6.14 -2.26
CA ALA A 299 20.24 7.52 -2.51
C ALA A 299 21.47 8.42 -2.39
N LEU A 300 21.65 9.30 -3.36
CA LEU A 300 22.69 10.33 -3.38
C LEU A 300 22.04 11.67 -3.70
N GLY A 301 22.32 12.67 -2.89
CA GLY A 301 21.87 14.04 -3.12
C GLY A 301 22.93 15.03 -2.67
N GLY A 302 22.99 16.16 -3.34
CA GLY A 302 23.93 17.22 -3.04
C GLY A 302 23.58 18.49 -3.78
N PHE A 303 24.27 19.58 -3.43
CA PHE A 303 24.13 20.85 -4.13
C PHE A 303 25.15 20.92 -5.28
N ASP A 304 24.67 21.09 -6.51
CA ASP A 304 25.49 21.38 -7.65
C ASP A 304 25.75 22.89 -7.71
N SER A 305 26.95 23.28 -7.33
CA SER A 305 27.37 24.70 -7.33
C SER A 305 27.45 25.34 -8.73
N GLU A 306 27.61 24.54 -9.78
CA GLU A 306 27.69 25.05 -11.16
C GLU A 306 26.30 25.34 -11.71
N GLN A 307 25.32 24.53 -11.35
CA GLN A 307 23.92 24.69 -11.78
C GLN A 307 23.04 25.43 -10.76
N GLY A 308 23.55 25.69 -9.55
CA GLY A 308 22.84 26.41 -8.50
C GLY A 308 21.63 25.65 -7.91
N ARG A 309 21.66 24.34 -7.98
CA ARG A 309 20.54 23.48 -7.57
C ARG A 309 20.98 22.14 -6.97
#